data_70765750c217a515d2ca0a272a5467c3
#
_entry.id   70765750c217a515d2ca0a272a5467c3
#
_cell.length_a   1.000
_cell.length_b   1.000
_cell.length_c   1.000
_cell.angle_alpha   90.00
_cell.angle_beta   90.00
_cell.angle_gamma   90.00
#
_symmetry.space_group_name_H-M   'P 1'
#
loop_
_entity.id
_entity.type
_entity.pdbx_description
1 polymer ?
#
loop_
_entity_poly.entity_id
_entity_poly.type
_entity_poly.pdbx_seq_one_letter_code
_entity_poly.pdbx_strand_id
1 'polypeptide(L)'
;MKHVPAATPLTSALRTLRFERDGIAALEAALSDDGAGTLAAAFADAVALIVASSGRVIVTGMGKSGHVARKIASTMASTGQPASFVHPGEASHGDLGMIVPGDTILALSWSGETAELADLIVYSRRYKINLVAVTSRCDSALGREADICLQLPVAEEACPNGLAPTTSTTMQMALGDALAIALLEARGFTAHDFKTLHPGGKLGALLKYARDIMRKGAGVPIVAAGAAMGDAVYEISSKGVGCVGVLDGAGRLCGIITDGDLRRHMRADLMAARVEEIMTRGPKTVSPDTLAAEALEILESRKIAALFVVNDAGAPVGVLHFHDLLRLGTV
;
A
#
# COMPACT_ATOMS: atom_id res chain seq x y z
N MET A 1 15.57 26.39 -40.77
CA MET A 1 14.86 25.44 -39.92
C MET A 1 14.53 24.21 -40.77
N LYS A 2 15.14 23.06 -40.50
CA LYS A 2 14.83 21.80 -41.22
C LYS A 2 13.43 21.35 -40.78
N HIS A 3 12.51 21.30 -41.72
CA HIS A 3 11.16 20.75 -41.52
C HIS A 3 11.31 19.26 -41.22
N VAL A 4 11.27 18.88 -39.94
CA VAL A 4 11.13 17.49 -39.56
C VAL A 4 9.70 17.07 -39.92
N PRO A 5 9.51 16.02 -40.78
CA PRO A 5 8.15 15.56 -41.09
C PRO A 5 7.42 15.27 -39.78
N ALA A 6 6.18 15.75 -39.67
CA ALA A 6 5.36 15.56 -38.48
C ALA A 6 5.21 14.06 -38.21
N ALA A 7 5.79 13.58 -37.12
CA ALA A 7 5.60 12.21 -36.67
C ALA A 7 4.10 11.97 -36.39
N THR A 8 3.59 10.80 -36.75
CA THR A 8 2.21 10.45 -36.37
C THR A 8 2.09 10.50 -34.83
N PRO A 9 0.91 10.78 -34.28
CA PRO A 9 0.71 10.77 -32.82
C PRO A 9 1.20 9.46 -32.15
N LEU A 10 0.95 8.31 -32.79
CA LEU A 10 1.41 7.01 -32.29
C LEU A 10 2.92 6.87 -32.32
N THR A 11 3.58 7.30 -33.40
CA THR A 11 5.06 7.30 -33.50
C THR A 11 5.68 8.18 -32.40
N SER A 12 5.07 9.35 -32.14
CA SER A 12 5.52 10.24 -31.08
C SER A 12 5.35 9.59 -29.69
N ALA A 13 4.19 8.98 -29.43
CA ALA A 13 3.93 8.27 -28.18
C ALA A 13 4.93 7.14 -27.93
N LEU A 14 5.14 6.27 -28.92
CA LEU A 14 6.08 5.16 -28.82
C LEU A 14 7.52 5.63 -28.61
N ARG A 15 7.92 6.72 -29.24
CA ARG A 15 9.22 7.33 -29.01
C ARG A 15 9.35 7.81 -27.58
N THR A 16 8.37 8.55 -27.05
CA THR A 16 8.38 9.04 -25.65
C THR A 16 8.54 7.87 -24.67
N LEU A 17 7.73 6.83 -24.80
CA LEU A 17 7.82 5.66 -23.92
C LEU A 17 9.18 4.95 -23.99
N ARG A 18 9.83 4.93 -25.16
CA ARG A 18 11.19 4.37 -25.30
C ARG A 18 12.21 5.19 -24.52
N PHE A 19 12.20 6.51 -24.63
CA PHE A 19 13.14 7.38 -23.91
C PHE A 19 12.97 7.21 -22.40
N GLU A 20 11.74 7.22 -21.91
CA GLU A 20 11.45 7.05 -20.48
C GLU A 20 11.86 5.66 -19.97
N ARG A 21 11.54 4.58 -20.72
CA ARG A 21 12.02 3.22 -20.43
C ARG A 21 13.54 3.14 -20.37
N ASP A 22 14.23 3.73 -21.34
CA ASP A 22 15.68 3.68 -21.44
C ASP A 22 16.33 4.48 -20.29
N GLY A 23 15.69 5.59 -19.86
CA GLY A 23 16.07 6.32 -18.66
C GLY A 23 15.92 5.49 -17.39
N ILE A 24 14.81 4.76 -17.23
CA ILE A 24 14.61 3.85 -16.09
C ILE A 24 15.65 2.71 -16.12
N ALA A 25 15.94 2.13 -17.29
CA ALA A 25 16.94 1.09 -17.42
C ALA A 25 18.36 1.59 -17.04
N ALA A 26 18.70 2.84 -17.40
CA ALA A 26 19.94 3.46 -17.00
C ALA A 26 19.99 3.68 -15.47
N LEU A 27 18.87 4.07 -14.85
CA LEU A 27 18.76 4.21 -13.39
C LEU A 27 18.94 2.86 -12.69
N GLU A 28 18.31 1.79 -13.18
CA GLU A 28 18.44 0.43 -12.66
C GLU A 28 19.89 -0.05 -12.76
N ALA A 29 20.57 0.17 -13.89
CA ALA A 29 21.97 -0.16 -14.07
C ALA A 29 22.88 0.60 -13.08
N ALA A 30 22.61 1.89 -12.85
CA ALA A 30 23.38 2.69 -11.89
C ALA A 30 23.17 2.26 -10.43
N LEU A 31 21.99 1.74 -10.09
CA LEU A 31 21.70 1.17 -8.76
C LEU A 31 22.22 -0.27 -8.62
N SER A 32 22.58 -0.94 -9.71
CA SER A 32 23.18 -2.29 -9.68
C SER A 32 24.70 -2.28 -9.53
N ASP A 33 25.34 -1.11 -9.64
CA ASP A 33 26.78 -0.93 -9.41
C ASP A 33 27.02 -0.65 -7.91
N ASP A 34 27.51 -1.64 -7.18
CA ASP A 34 27.75 -1.60 -5.72
C ASP A 34 29.13 -1.01 -5.31
N GLY A 35 29.87 -0.43 -6.26
CA GLY A 35 31.15 0.22 -6.00
C GLY A 35 31.03 1.44 -5.07
N ALA A 36 32.11 1.78 -4.38
CA ALA A 36 32.18 2.97 -3.55
C ALA A 36 32.01 4.25 -4.39
N GLY A 37 31.19 5.18 -3.93
CA GLY A 37 30.89 6.44 -4.62
C GLY A 37 29.85 6.32 -5.74
N THR A 38 29.22 5.16 -5.91
CA THR A 38 28.14 4.93 -6.88
C THR A 38 26.79 5.43 -6.39
N LEU A 39 25.79 5.46 -7.27
CA LEU A 39 24.41 5.78 -6.88
C LEU A 39 23.88 4.76 -5.87
N ALA A 40 24.24 3.49 -5.98
CA ALA A 40 23.81 2.45 -5.04
C ALA A 40 24.32 2.73 -3.61
N ALA A 41 25.59 3.07 -3.46
CA ALA A 41 26.18 3.43 -2.17
C ALA A 41 25.48 4.67 -1.59
N ALA A 42 25.34 5.74 -2.38
CA ALA A 42 24.66 6.96 -1.96
C ALA A 42 23.17 6.72 -1.60
N PHE A 43 22.49 5.81 -2.30
CA PHE A 43 21.11 5.42 -2.00
C PHE A 43 21.02 4.69 -0.65
N ALA A 44 21.91 3.74 -0.38
CA ALA A 44 21.98 3.05 0.90
C ALA A 44 22.25 4.02 2.06
N ASP A 45 23.19 4.96 1.87
CA ASP A 45 23.49 6.01 2.85
C ASP A 45 22.29 6.94 3.09
N ALA A 46 21.53 7.30 2.03
CA ALA A 46 20.32 8.12 2.17
C ALA A 46 19.22 7.39 2.96
N VAL A 47 19.01 6.10 2.71
CA VAL A 47 18.08 5.29 3.51
C VAL A 47 18.53 5.26 4.98
N ALA A 48 19.80 4.98 5.24
CA ALA A 48 20.33 4.92 6.60
C ALA A 48 20.21 6.28 7.33
N LEU A 49 20.53 7.39 6.65
CA LEU A 49 20.41 8.74 7.17
C LEU A 49 18.96 9.07 7.56
N ILE A 50 18.00 8.78 6.68
CA ILE A 50 16.57 9.06 6.94
C ILE A 50 16.02 8.16 8.04
N VAL A 51 16.41 6.89 8.09
CA VAL A 51 16.00 5.97 9.17
C VAL A 51 16.50 6.42 10.52
N ALA A 52 17.76 6.93 10.59
CA ALA A 52 18.36 7.46 11.81
C ALA A 52 17.82 8.85 12.22
N SER A 53 17.17 9.57 11.30
CA SER A 53 16.59 10.88 11.57
C SER A 53 15.39 10.78 12.50
N SER A 54 15.27 11.69 13.46
CA SER A 54 14.14 11.76 14.41
C SER A 54 12.96 12.57 13.86
N GLY A 55 13.16 13.32 12.78
CA GLY A 55 12.18 14.22 12.18
C GLY A 55 11.52 13.63 10.92
N ARG A 56 11.02 14.53 10.09
CA ARG A 56 10.33 14.23 8.84
C ARG A 56 11.28 14.34 7.65
N VAL A 57 10.85 13.79 6.51
CA VAL A 57 11.47 14.12 5.21
C VAL A 57 10.74 15.33 4.62
N ILE A 58 11.47 16.41 4.41
CA ILE A 58 10.97 17.61 3.73
C ILE A 58 11.38 17.50 2.26
N VAL A 59 10.43 17.16 1.40
CA VAL A 59 10.69 17.03 -0.03
C VAL A 59 10.45 18.37 -0.71
N THR A 60 11.38 18.78 -1.59
CA THR A 60 11.31 20.08 -2.26
C THR A 60 11.79 20.00 -3.70
N GLY A 61 11.39 20.95 -4.52
CA GLY A 61 11.76 21.08 -5.93
C GLY A 61 10.91 22.11 -6.63
N MET A 62 11.40 22.63 -7.76
CA MET A 62 10.72 23.66 -8.55
C MET A 62 10.06 23.10 -9.80
N GLY A 63 8.95 23.68 -10.22
CA GLY A 63 8.25 23.32 -11.46
C GLY A 63 7.84 21.84 -11.52
N LYS A 64 8.23 21.13 -12.59
CA LYS A 64 7.91 19.71 -12.77
C LYS A 64 8.57 18.81 -11.70
N SER A 65 9.81 19.11 -11.30
CA SER A 65 10.45 18.44 -10.16
C SER A 65 9.70 18.69 -8.85
N GLY A 66 9.07 19.85 -8.68
CA GLY A 66 8.20 20.15 -7.52
C GLY A 66 6.93 19.30 -7.49
N HIS A 67 6.30 19.05 -8.66
CA HIS A 67 5.16 18.12 -8.73
C HIS A 67 5.57 16.69 -8.42
N VAL A 68 6.72 16.23 -8.89
CA VAL A 68 7.31 14.94 -8.54
C VAL A 68 7.61 14.87 -7.03
N ALA A 69 8.20 15.92 -6.47
CA ALA A 69 8.49 16.03 -5.04
C ALA A 69 7.23 15.92 -4.16
N ARG A 70 6.12 16.56 -4.57
CA ARG A 70 4.82 16.39 -3.89
C ARG A 70 4.33 14.94 -3.91
N LYS A 71 4.46 14.26 -5.07
CA LYS A 71 4.11 12.84 -5.18
C LYS A 71 4.97 11.98 -4.28
N ILE A 72 6.27 12.19 -4.24
CA ILE A 72 7.21 11.45 -3.38
C ILE A 72 6.87 11.66 -1.91
N ALA A 73 6.64 12.90 -1.46
CA ALA A 73 6.23 13.21 -0.09
C ALA A 73 4.95 12.47 0.29
N SER A 74 3.95 12.46 -0.60
CA SER A 74 2.70 11.74 -0.39
C SER A 74 2.91 10.23 -0.29
N THR A 75 3.75 9.65 -1.16
CA THR A 75 4.10 8.21 -1.13
C THR A 75 4.78 7.85 0.19
N MET A 76 5.82 8.60 0.59
CA MET A 76 6.52 8.39 1.86
C MET A 76 5.58 8.44 3.06
N ALA A 77 4.72 9.47 3.14
CA ALA A 77 3.76 9.63 4.22
C ALA A 77 2.77 8.45 4.28
N SER A 78 2.34 7.95 3.13
CA SER A 78 1.42 6.81 3.02
C SER A 78 2.07 5.45 3.29
N THR A 79 3.39 5.37 3.25
CA THR A 79 4.20 4.17 3.52
C THR A 79 4.94 4.21 4.85
N GLY A 80 4.53 5.11 5.77
CA GLY A 80 4.99 5.13 7.16
C GLY A 80 6.20 6.01 7.43
N GLN A 81 6.76 6.70 6.42
CA GLN A 81 7.77 7.72 6.62
C GLN A 81 7.11 9.09 6.66
N PRO A 82 7.05 9.79 7.82
CA PRO A 82 6.52 11.14 7.88
C PRO A 82 7.23 12.05 6.88
N ALA A 83 6.49 12.66 5.97
CA ALA A 83 7.04 13.52 4.94
C ALA A 83 6.09 14.67 4.62
N SER A 84 6.63 15.80 4.19
CA SER A 84 5.89 16.97 3.75
C SER A 84 6.59 17.63 2.58
N PHE A 85 5.84 18.31 1.72
CA PHE A 85 6.40 19.11 0.63
C PHE A 85 6.51 20.58 1.06
N VAL A 86 7.67 21.20 0.79
CA VAL A 86 7.87 22.65 0.94
C VAL A 86 8.26 23.21 -0.44
N HIS A 87 7.52 24.21 -0.90
CA HIS A 87 7.81 24.87 -2.17
C HIS A 87 8.99 25.84 -2.00
N PRO A 88 10.04 25.79 -2.87
CA PRO A 88 11.23 26.62 -2.68
C PRO A 88 10.92 28.13 -2.66
N GLY A 89 10.02 28.59 -3.54
CA GLY A 89 9.60 29.98 -3.57
C GLY A 89 8.88 30.44 -2.31
N GLU A 90 8.05 29.59 -1.71
CA GLU A 90 7.36 29.91 -0.44
C GLU A 90 8.32 29.82 0.76
N ALA A 91 9.33 28.94 0.67
CA ALA A 91 10.39 28.83 1.66
C ALA A 91 11.06 30.17 1.93
N SER A 92 11.42 30.91 0.87
CA SER A 92 12.02 32.24 0.95
C SER A 92 11.10 33.33 1.55
N HIS A 93 9.79 33.02 1.69
CA HIS A 93 8.77 33.91 2.23
C HIS A 93 8.18 33.45 3.59
N GLY A 94 8.85 32.53 4.28
CA GLY A 94 8.51 32.14 5.65
C GLY A 94 8.35 30.65 5.89
N ASP A 95 8.11 29.83 4.85
CA ASP A 95 7.90 28.39 5.00
C ASP A 95 9.18 27.62 5.41
N LEU A 96 10.36 28.26 5.41
CA LEU A 96 11.55 27.72 6.09
C LEU A 96 11.27 27.40 7.56
N GLY A 97 10.34 28.12 8.21
CA GLY A 97 9.89 27.83 9.58
C GLY A 97 9.17 26.49 9.75
N MET A 98 8.77 25.83 8.67
CA MET A 98 8.21 24.48 8.69
C MET A 98 9.29 23.39 8.86
N ILE A 99 10.58 23.74 8.65
CA ILE A 99 11.71 22.82 8.68
C ILE A 99 12.42 22.97 10.01
N VAL A 100 12.50 21.89 10.78
CA VAL A 100 13.04 21.93 12.14
C VAL A 100 14.25 21.00 12.29
N PRO A 101 15.10 21.21 13.31
CA PRO A 101 16.20 20.28 13.62
C PRO A 101 15.69 18.85 13.78
N GLY A 102 16.39 17.90 13.16
CA GLY A 102 15.99 16.51 13.10
C GLY A 102 15.26 16.11 11.81
N ASP A 103 14.75 17.07 11.03
CA ASP A 103 14.24 16.82 9.67
C ASP A 103 15.39 16.50 8.70
N THR A 104 15.06 15.88 7.57
CA THR A 104 15.95 15.66 6.43
C THR A 104 15.34 16.29 5.19
N ILE A 105 16.06 17.15 4.50
CA ILE A 105 15.61 17.76 3.24
C ILE A 105 15.99 16.83 2.09
N LEU A 106 15.01 16.47 1.24
CA LEU A 106 15.21 15.77 -0.04
C LEU A 106 14.90 16.75 -1.16
N ALA A 107 15.94 17.30 -1.79
CA ALA A 107 15.82 18.35 -2.80
C ALA A 107 16.00 17.80 -4.21
N LEU A 108 14.98 18.02 -5.07
CA LEU A 108 14.96 17.57 -6.45
C LEU A 108 15.25 18.73 -7.40
N SER A 109 16.36 18.63 -8.15
CA SER A 109 16.70 19.56 -9.23
C SER A 109 17.55 18.85 -10.27
N TRP A 110 17.05 18.71 -11.49
CA TRP A 110 17.80 18.02 -12.55
C TRP A 110 19.18 18.63 -12.79
N SER A 111 19.25 19.94 -12.98
CA SER A 111 20.52 20.64 -13.17
C SER A 111 21.32 20.84 -11.87
N GLY A 112 20.65 20.80 -10.72
CA GLY A 112 21.21 21.19 -9.43
C GLY A 112 21.52 22.71 -9.28
N GLU A 113 21.15 23.52 -10.27
CA GLU A 113 21.43 24.98 -10.33
C GLU A 113 20.13 25.81 -10.23
N THR A 114 19.07 25.25 -9.66
CA THR A 114 17.79 25.96 -9.48
C THR A 114 17.95 27.06 -8.44
N ALA A 115 17.85 28.32 -8.85
CA ALA A 115 18.14 29.48 -8.00
C ALA A 115 17.23 29.54 -6.75
N GLU A 116 15.97 29.13 -6.88
CA GLU A 116 14.98 29.13 -5.80
C GLU A 116 15.32 28.17 -4.66
N LEU A 117 16.24 27.21 -4.87
CA LEU A 117 16.71 26.32 -3.80
C LEU A 117 17.79 26.95 -2.92
N ALA A 118 18.36 28.09 -3.30
CA ALA A 118 19.51 28.68 -2.61
C ALA A 118 19.24 28.96 -1.12
N ASP A 119 18.07 29.52 -0.79
CA ASP A 119 17.72 29.84 0.61
C ASP A 119 17.54 28.55 1.45
N LEU A 120 16.94 27.51 0.86
CA LEU A 120 16.82 26.19 1.50
C LEU A 120 18.19 25.55 1.77
N ILE A 121 19.11 25.64 0.81
CA ILE A 121 20.49 25.14 0.96
C ILE A 121 21.20 25.89 2.09
N VAL A 122 21.19 27.22 2.07
CA VAL A 122 21.80 28.05 3.13
C VAL A 122 21.18 27.74 4.50
N TYR A 123 19.85 27.61 4.55
CA TYR A 123 19.14 27.27 5.77
C TYR A 123 19.58 25.91 6.32
N SER A 124 19.64 24.87 5.47
CA SER A 124 20.06 23.54 5.87
C SER A 124 21.45 23.54 6.50
N ARG A 125 22.40 24.22 5.89
CA ARG A 125 23.79 24.34 6.39
C ARG A 125 23.84 25.09 7.71
N ARG A 126 23.13 26.23 7.81
CA ARG A 126 23.10 27.05 9.02
C ARG A 126 22.56 26.32 10.24
N TYR A 127 21.48 25.56 10.05
CA TYR A 127 20.80 24.86 11.13
C TYR A 127 21.19 23.36 11.25
N LYS A 128 22.20 22.93 10.48
CA LYS A 128 22.70 21.55 10.46
C LYS A 128 21.58 20.52 10.21
N ILE A 129 20.71 20.85 9.25
CA ILE A 129 19.66 19.97 8.79
C ILE A 129 20.22 19.15 7.63
N ASN A 130 20.05 17.82 7.67
CA ASN A 130 20.54 16.93 6.64
C ASN A 130 19.92 17.27 5.28
N LEU A 131 20.76 17.33 4.25
CA LEU A 131 20.37 17.63 2.88
C LEU A 131 20.78 16.48 1.94
N VAL A 132 19.78 15.86 1.32
CA VAL A 132 19.93 14.85 0.27
C VAL A 132 19.54 15.47 -1.05
N ALA A 133 20.45 15.49 -2.02
CA ALA A 133 20.21 15.99 -3.37
C ALA A 133 19.82 14.86 -4.32
N VAL A 134 18.82 15.11 -5.18
CA VAL A 134 18.47 14.26 -6.34
C VAL A 134 18.71 15.12 -7.59
N THR A 135 19.81 14.87 -8.29
CA THR A 135 20.27 15.69 -9.40
C THR A 135 21.05 14.86 -10.42
N SER A 136 21.18 15.33 -11.67
CA SER A 136 22.10 14.72 -12.65
C SER A 136 23.55 15.15 -12.47
N ARG A 137 23.82 16.13 -11.58
CA ARG A 137 25.15 16.74 -11.42
C ARG A 137 25.49 16.99 -9.95
N CYS A 138 26.32 16.15 -9.37
CA CYS A 138 26.79 16.35 -7.99
C CYS A 138 27.81 17.48 -7.84
N ASP A 139 28.39 17.96 -8.93
CA ASP A 139 29.22 19.16 -8.99
C ASP A 139 28.43 20.48 -9.08
N SER A 140 27.12 20.42 -9.04
CA SER A 140 26.23 21.59 -9.03
C SER A 140 26.16 22.29 -7.67
N ALA A 141 25.53 23.48 -7.62
CA ALA A 141 25.32 24.22 -6.37
C ALA A 141 24.60 23.40 -5.32
N LEU A 142 23.54 22.67 -5.69
CA LEU A 142 22.82 21.77 -4.79
C LEU A 142 23.67 20.56 -4.38
N GLY A 143 24.34 19.92 -5.34
CA GLY A 143 25.08 18.68 -5.09
C GLY A 143 26.29 18.87 -4.18
N ARG A 144 27.03 20.00 -4.33
CA ARG A 144 28.20 20.31 -3.49
C ARG A 144 27.83 20.57 -2.03
N GLU A 145 26.67 21.10 -1.77
CA GLU A 145 26.22 21.45 -0.42
C GLU A 145 25.44 20.29 0.26
N ALA A 146 25.06 19.26 -0.51
CA ALA A 146 24.35 18.12 0.03
C ALA A 146 25.27 17.21 0.86
N ASP A 147 24.71 16.64 1.92
CA ASP A 147 25.39 15.60 2.70
C ASP A 147 25.46 14.28 1.91
N ILE A 148 24.44 14.03 1.07
CA ILE A 148 24.37 12.88 0.16
C ILE A 148 23.83 13.37 -1.20
N CYS A 149 24.53 12.99 -2.26
CA CYS A 149 24.10 13.30 -3.63
C CYS A 149 23.70 12.01 -4.35
N LEU A 150 22.40 11.87 -4.61
CA LEU A 150 21.82 10.82 -5.44
C LEU A 150 21.92 11.26 -6.92
N GLN A 151 23.06 10.91 -7.54
CA GLN A 151 23.32 11.31 -8.92
C GLN A 151 22.57 10.43 -9.91
N LEU A 152 21.55 11.00 -10.54
CA LEU A 152 20.84 10.36 -11.64
C LEU A 152 21.72 10.29 -12.90
N PRO A 153 21.73 9.16 -13.62
CA PRO A 153 22.41 9.06 -14.89
C PRO A 153 21.83 10.06 -15.89
N VAL A 154 22.69 10.59 -16.75
CA VAL A 154 22.26 11.51 -17.81
C VAL A 154 21.44 10.73 -18.84
N ALA A 155 20.23 11.20 -19.12
CA ALA A 155 19.33 10.60 -20.09
C ALA A 155 18.74 11.70 -20.98
N GLU A 156 18.39 11.31 -22.22
CA GLU A 156 17.83 12.23 -23.19
C GLU A 156 16.34 12.43 -22.96
N GLU A 157 15.88 13.69 -23.03
CA GLU A 157 14.46 13.98 -22.92
C GLU A 157 13.69 13.54 -24.16
N ALA A 158 12.48 13.02 -23.99
CA ALA A 158 11.64 12.62 -25.11
C ALA A 158 11.12 13.81 -25.96
N CYS A 159 11.24 15.02 -25.42
CA CYS A 159 10.88 16.24 -26.10
C CYS A 159 11.77 16.48 -27.32
N PRO A 160 11.22 16.62 -28.54
CA PRO A 160 12.04 16.83 -29.77
C PRO A 160 12.95 18.05 -29.69
N ASN A 161 12.63 19.01 -28.86
CA ASN A 161 13.44 20.23 -28.65
C ASN A 161 14.39 20.11 -27.44
N GLY A 162 14.38 19.00 -26.71
CA GLY A 162 15.17 18.81 -25.50
C GLY A 162 14.83 19.74 -24.33
N LEU A 163 13.66 20.41 -24.37
CA LEU A 163 13.31 21.47 -23.40
C LEU A 163 12.30 21.00 -22.34
N ALA A 164 11.34 20.15 -22.71
CA ALA A 164 10.33 19.72 -21.76
C ALA A 164 10.82 18.50 -20.97
N PRO A 165 10.92 18.61 -19.63
CA PRO A 165 11.27 17.47 -18.80
C PRO A 165 10.23 16.35 -18.92
N THR A 166 10.69 15.16 -19.24
CA THR A 166 9.93 13.91 -19.40
C THR A 166 10.72 12.78 -18.77
N THR A 167 11.75 12.28 -19.40
CA THR A 167 12.63 11.21 -18.93
C THR A 167 13.26 11.56 -17.56
N SER A 168 13.77 12.77 -17.40
CA SER A 168 14.34 13.24 -16.13
C SER A 168 13.35 13.17 -14.98
N THR A 169 12.11 13.60 -15.20
CA THR A 169 11.06 13.58 -14.15
C THR A 169 10.56 12.18 -13.87
N THR A 170 10.51 11.30 -14.86
CA THR A 170 10.18 9.88 -14.69
C THR A 170 11.24 9.18 -13.84
N MET A 171 12.54 9.43 -14.09
CA MET A 171 13.64 8.91 -13.27
C MET A 171 13.61 9.43 -11.82
N GLN A 172 13.37 10.74 -11.63
CA GLN A 172 13.21 11.31 -10.28
C GLN A 172 12.06 10.64 -9.52
N MET A 173 10.94 10.41 -10.19
CA MET A 173 9.78 9.75 -9.58
C MET A 173 10.08 8.29 -9.22
N ALA A 174 10.71 7.53 -10.13
CA ALA A 174 11.07 6.14 -9.92
C ALA A 174 12.07 5.99 -8.75
N LEU A 175 13.11 6.83 -8.68
CA LEU A 175 14.06 6.83 -7.57
C LEU A 175 13.37 7.19 -6.24
N GLY A 176 12.46 8.17 -6.25
CA GLY A 176 11.70 8.56 -5.07
C GLY A 176 10.77 7.47 -4.55
N ASP A 177 10.16 6.70 -5.45
CA ASP A 177 9.35 5.52 -5.08
C ASP A 177 10.24 4.40 -4.54
N ALA A 178 11.39 4.13 -5.16
CA ALA A 178 12.36 3.18 -4.65
C ALA A 178 12.82 3.55 -3.23
N LEU A 179 13.09 4.83 -2.98
CA LEU A 179 13.47 5.33 -1.65
C LEU A 179 12.33 5.15 -0.64
N ALA A 180 11.08 5.45 -1.00
CA ALA A 180 9.92 5.28 -0.13
C ALA A 180 9.70 3.80 0.25
N ILE A 181 9.87 2.88 -0.70
CA ILE A 181 9.74 1.44 -0.45
C ILE A 181 10.90 0.91 0.40
N ALA A 182 12.15 1.33 0.12
CA ALA A 182 13.29 0.95 0.96
C ALA A 182 13.13 1.41 2.42
N LEU A 183 12.59 2.62 2.64
CA LEU A 183 12.27 3.13 3.98
C LEU A 183 11.15 2.33 4.65
N LEU A 184 10.10 1.96 3.90
CA LEU A 184 9.00 1.10 4.37
C LEU A 184 9.56 -0.24 4.89
N GLU A 185 10.43 -0.89 4.11
CA GLU A 185 11.05 -2.17 4.46
C GLU A 185 11.99 -2.03 5.67
N ALA A 186 12.85 -1.00 5.66
CA ALA A 186 13.78 -0.73 6.77
C ALA A 186 13.08 -0.45 8.10
N ARG A 187 11.86 0.11 8.08
CA ARG A 187 11.04 0.37 9.27
C ARG A 187 10.13 -0.80 9.65
N GLY A 188 10.08 -1.87 8.86
CA GLY A 188 9.18 -3.00 9.08
C GLY A 188 7.69 -2.62 9.02
N PHE A 189 7.33 -1.64 8.17
CA PHE A 189 5.97 -1.16 8.02
C PHE A 189 5.06 -2.27 7.45
N THR A 190 4.00 -2.59 8.18
CA THR A 190 3.14 -3.73 7.89
C THR A 190 1.83 -3.32 7.18
N ALA A 191 1.09 -4.31 6.67
CA ALA A 191 -0.27 -4.10 6.16
C ALA A 191 -1.21 -3.53 7.25
N HIS A 192 -0.96 -3.83 8.52
CA HIS A 192 -1.70 -3.26 9.64
C HIS A 192 -1.47 -1.75 9.78
N ASP A 193 -0.22 -1.32 9.67
CA ASP A 193 0.15 0.11 9.72
C ASP A 193 -0.45 0.85 8.53
N PHE A 194 -0.43 0.23 7.35
CA PHE A 194 -1.03 0.77 6.14
C PHE A 194 -2.54 1.03 6.30
N LYS A 195 -3.27 0.10 6.93
CA LYS A 195 -4.69 0.26 7.27
C LYS A 195 -4.94 1.49 8.14
N THR A 196 -4.07 1.72 9.13
CA THR A 196 -4.19 2.85 10.07
C THR A 196 -4.08 4.19 9.35
N LEU A 197 -3.21 4.28 8.32
CA LEU A 197 -3.01 5.49 7.52
C LEU A 197 -4.05 5.67 6.39
N HIS A 198 -4.79 4.60 6.02
CA HIS A 198 -5.76 4.62 4.91
C HIS A 198 -7.16 4.14 5.35
N PRO A 199 -7.81 4.79 6.33
CA PRO A 199 -9.07 4.30 6.91
C PRO A 199 -10.26 4.33 5.94
N GLY A 200 -10.23 5.18 4.91
CA GLY A 200 -11.37 5.49 4.04
C GLY A 200 -11.32 4.91 2.63
N GLY A 201 -10.30 4.13 2.24
CA GLY A 201 -10.17 3.62 0.87
C GLY A 201 -10.65 2.18 0.70
N LYS A 202 -10.93 1.76 -0.57
CA LYS A 202 -11.20 0.34 -0.92
C LYS A 202 -10.09 -0.58 -0.40
N LEU A 203 -8.84 -0.14 -0.48
CA LEU A 203 -7.68 -0.86 0.02
C LEU A 203 -7.71 -1.00 1.55
N GLY A 204 -8.10 0.04 2.30
CA GLY A 204 -8.28 -0.02 3.75
C GLY A 204 -9.42 -0.95 4.16
N ALA A 205 -10.46 -1.07 3.34
CA ALA A 205 -11.57 -1.98 3.58
C ALA A 205 -11.15 -3.46 3.49
N LEU A 206 -10.30 -3.81 2.54
CA LEU A 206 -9.77 -5.17 2.35
C LEU A 206 -8.77 -5.58 3.46
N LEU A 207 -8.18 -4.59 4.14
CA LEU A 207 -7.26 -4.79 5.25
C LEU A 207 -7.96 -4.87 6.62
N LYS A 208 -9.31 -4.85 6.67
CA LYS A 208 -10.07 -5.15 7.89
C LYS A 208 -9.86 -6.62 8.29
N TYR A 209 -9.91 -6.88 9.57
CA TYR A 209 -9.87 -8.24 10.10
C TYR A 209 -11.28 -8.85 10.17
N ALA A 210 -11.36 -10.17 10.21
CA ALA A 210 -12.60 -10.91 10.41
C ALA A 210 -13.39 -10.41 11.63
N ARG A 211 -12.71 -10.13 12.75
CA ARG A 211 -13.32 -9.59 13.98
C ARG A 211 -13.99 -8.23 13.82
N ASP A 212 -13.59 -7.43 12.82
CA ASP A 212 -14.12 -6.07 12.58
C ASP A 212 -15.44 -6.10 11.82
N ILE A 213 -15.70 -7.19 11.07
CA ILE A 213 -16.79 -7.29 10.09
C ILE A 213 -17.74 -8.47 10.32
N MET A 214 -17.32 -9.47 11.12
CA MET A 214 -18.14 -10.65 11.41
C MET A 214 -19.39 -10.29 12.18
N ARG A 215 -20.48 -11.01 11.95
CA ARG A 215 -21.65 -11.00 12.81
C ARG A 215 -21.32 -11.72 14.11
N LYS A 216 -21.72 -11.15 15.24
CA LYS A 216 -21.34 -11.59 16.60
C LYS A 216 -22.57 -11.92 17.46
N GLY A 217 -22.32 -12.62 18.56
CA GLY A 217 -23.33 -12.90 19.57
C GLY A 217 -24.59 -13.54 19.02
N ALA A 218 -25.76 -12.98 19.27
CA ALA A 218 -27.04 -13.50 18.80
C ALA A 218 -27.18 -13.54 17.27
N GLY A 219 -26.29 -12.91 16.50
CA GLY A 219 -26.27 -12.99 15.04
C GLY A 219 -25.55 -14.22 14.47
N VAL A 220 -24.91 -15.04 15.31
CA VAL A 220 -24.22 -16.25 14.87
C VAL A 220 -25.20 -17.43 14.90
N PRO A 221 -25.49 -18.07 13.73
CA PRO A 221 -26.41 -19.20 13.67
C PRO A 221 -25.74 -20.47 14.19
N ILE A 222 -26.13 -20.95 15.33
CA ILE A 222 -25.57 -22.15 15.97
C ILE A 222 -26.65 -23.01 16.61
N VAL A 223 -26.45 -24.32 16.56
CA VAL A 223 -27.24 -25.34 17.30
C VAL A 223 -26.32 -26.33 18.00
N ALA A 224 -26.80 -26.98 19.06
CA ALA A 224 -26.04 -28.03 19.73
C ALA A 224 -26.10 -29.35 18.94
N ALA A 225 -25.09 -30.18 19.11
CA ALA A 225 -25.15 -31.56 18.67
C ALA A 225 -26.37 -32.27 19.34
N GLY A 226 -27.06 -33.12 18.57
CA GLY A 226 -28.29 -33.75 18.97
C GLY A 226 -29.56 -32.92 18.73
N ALA A 227 -29.46 -31.69 18.29
CA ALA A 227 -30.61 -30.87 17.93
C ALA A 227 -31.40 -31.48 16.75
N ALA A 228 -32.69 -31.16 16.63
CA ALA A 228 -33.48 -31.52 15.47
C ALA A 228 -33.18 -30.59 14.29
N MET A 229 -33.34 -31.09 13.07
CA MET A 229 -33.17 -30.26 11.85
C MET A 229 -34.14 -29.09 11.81
N GLY A 230 -35.34 -29.21 12.43
CA GLY A 230 -36.27 -28.10 12.57
C GLY A 230 -35.65 -26.88 13.26
N ASP A 231 -34.89 -27.09 14.32
CA ASP A 231 -34.19 -26.01 15.05
C ASP A 231 -33.10 -25.40 14.17
N ALA A 232 -32.34 -26.24 13.42
CA ALA A 232 -31.32 -25.78 12.50
C ALA A 232 -31.91 -24.93 11.36
N VAL A 233 -33.04 -25.35 10.79
CA VAL A 233 -33.74 -24.57 9.74
C VAL A 233 -34.26 -23.26 10.29
N TYR A 234 -34.78 -23.22 11.50
CA TYR A 234 -35.20 -22.00 12.17
C TYR A 234 -34.03 -21.01 12.33
N GLU A 235 -32.86 -21.50 12.81
CA GLU A 235 -31.66 -20.68 12.97
C GLU A 235 -31.15 -20.13 11.63
N ILE A 236 -31.08 -20.96 10.58
CA ILE A 236 -30.69 -20.53 9.22
C ILE A 236 -31.61 -19.40 8.75
N SER A 237 -32.93 -19.60 8.87
CA SER A 237 -33.93 -18.65 8.38
C SER A 237 -33.94 -17.35 9.19
N SER A 238 -33.85 -17.44 10.52
CA SER A 238 -33.92 -16.27 11.41
C SER A 238 -32.69 -15.37 11.30
N LYS A 239 -31.50 -15.93 11.03
CA LYS A 239 -30.24 -15.17 10.95
C LYS A 239 -29.90 -14.74 9.53
N GLY A 240 -30.47 -15.39 8.50
CA GLY A 240 -30.28 -15.02 7.09
C GLY A 240 -28.84 -15.13 6.60
N VAL A 241 -28.10 -16.15 7.07
CA VAL A 241 -26.70 -16.39 6.68
C VAL A 241 -26.60 -17.58 5.70
N GLY A 242 -27.70 -18.33 5.50
CA GLY A 242 -27.75 -19.50 4.63
C GLY A 242 -26.98 -20.72 5.17
N CYS A 243 -26.60 -20.69 6.43
CA CYS A 243 -25.94 -21.82 7.12
C CYS A 243 -26.16 -21.76 8.62
N VAL A 244 -25.90 -22.90 9.32
CA VAL A 244 -25.87 -23.00 10.77
C VAL A 244 -24.68 -23.88 11.20
N GLY A 245 -23.97 -23.46 12.24
CA GLY A 245 -22.90 -24.24 12.87
C GLY A 245 -23.45 -25.22 13.90
N VAL A 246 -22.90 -26.43 13.95
CA VAL A 246 -23.20 -27.45 14.96
C VAL A 246 -22.07 -27.48 15.97
N LEU A 247 -22.42 -27.34 17.26
CA LEU A 247 -21.47 -27.36 18.37
C LEU A 247 -21.43 -28.72 19.06
N ASP A 248 -20.22 -29.15 19.40
CA ASP A 248 -20.03 -30.34 20.26
C ASP A 248 -20.35 -30.02 21.74
N GLY A 249 -20.28 -31.04 22.60
CA GLY A 249 -20.52 -30.88 24.04
C GLY A 249 -19.55 -30.00 24.79
N ALA A 250 -18.41 -29.59 24.14
CA ALA A 250 -17.44 -28.65 24.68
C ALA A 250 -17.61 -27.22 24.09
N GLY A 251 -18.67 -26.98 23.29
CA GLY A 251 -18.94 -25.70 22.64
C GLY A 251 -18.07 -25.39 21.43
N ARG A 252 -17.37 -26.39 20.87
CA ARG A 252 -16.53 -26.23 19.68
C ARG A 252 -17.34 -26.52 18.43
N LEU A 253 -17.00 -25.84 17.34
CA LEU A 253 -17.63 -26.05 16.05
C LEU A 253 -17.21 -27.39 15.44
N CYS A 254 -18.12 -28.34 15.35
CA CYS A 254 -17.86 -29.70 14.83
C CYS A 254 -18.49 -29.94 13.45
N GLY A 255 -19.49 -29.15 13.05
CA GLY A 255 -20.19 -29.30 11.77
C GLY A 255 -20.81 -28.01 11.26
N ILE A 256 -21.24 -28.06 10.01
CA ILE A 256 -22.02 -26.98 9.34
C ILE A 256 -23.15 -27.61 8.52
N ILE A 257 -24.29 -26.96 8.50
CA ILE A 257 -25.42 -27.27 7.61
C ILE A 257 -25.70 -26.00 6.79
N THR A 258 -25.82 -26.14 5.49
CA THR A 258 -26.09 -25.06 4.55
C THR A 258 -27.44 -25.24 3.85
N ASP A 259 -27.97 -24.20 3.20
CA ASP A 259 -29.14 -24.29 2.31
C ASP A 259 -28.95 -25.36 1.22
N GLY A 260 -27.70 -25.57 0.78
CA GLY A 260 -27.35 -26.62 -0.16
C GLY A 260 -27.56 -28.01 0.42
N ASP A 261 -27.24 -28.22 1.72
CA ASP A 261 -27.45 -29.51 2.41
C ASP A 261 -28.93 -29.78 2.60
N LEU A 262 -29.73 -28.77 2.97
CA LEU A 262 -31.16 -28.89 3.07
C LEU A 262 -31.79 -29.37 1.76
N ARG A 263 -31.40 -28.79 0.64
CA ARG A 263 -31.90 -29.18 -0.69
C ARG A 263 -31.49 -30.59 -1.10
N ARG A 264 -30.26 -31.01 -0.77
CA ARG A 264 -29.75 -32.36 -1.10
C ARG A 264 -30.42 -33.47 -0.29
N HIS A 265 -30.83 -33.16 0.94
CA HIS A 265 -31.39 -34.14 1.86
C HIS A 265 -32.92 -33.95 2.05
N MET A 266 -33.58 -33.22 1.13
CA MET A 266 -35.02 -33.00 1.22
C MET A 266 -35.81 -34.28 1.22
N ARG A 267 -36.49 -34.54 2.33
CA ARG A 267 -37.34 -35.71 2.57
C ARG A 267 -38.45 -35.37 3.57
N ALA A 268 -39.52 -36.18 3.63
CA ALA A 268 -40.71 -35.84 4.43
C ALA A 268 -40.41 -35.73 5.94
N ASP A 269 -39.48 -36.51 6.44
CA ASP A 269 -39.07 -36.57 7.86
C ASP A 269 -37.83 -35.71 8.19
N LEU A 270 -37.36 -34.88 7.26
CA LEU A 270 -36.15 -34.07 7.44
C LEU A 270 -36.17 -33.26 8.74
N MET A 271 -37.29 -32.63 9.08
CA MET A 271 -37.40 -31.75 10.26
C MET A 271 -37.22 -32.48 11.58
N ALA A 272 -37.49 -33.81 11.64
CA ALA A 272 -37.31 -34.64 12.81
C ALA A 272 -35.93 -35.32 12.86
N ALA A 273 -35.14 -35.32 11.76
CA ALA A 273 -33.80 -35.88 11.69
C ALA A 273 -32.85 -35.13 12.63
N ARG A 274 -31.78 -35.80 13.05
CA ARG A 274 -30.71 -35.16 13.83
C ARG A 274 -29.76 -34.40 12.96
N VAL A 275 -29.22 -33.28 13.46
CA VAL A 275 -28.28 -32.43 12.73
C VAL A 275 -27.04 -33.19 12.26
N GLU A 276 -26.57 -34.20 13.00
CA GLU A 276 -25.41 -35.03 12.68
C GLU A 276 -25.59 -35.91 11.45
N GLU A 277 -26.86 -36.19 11.06
CA GLU A 277 -27.19 -37.00 9.88
C GLU A 277 -26.99 -36.17 8.58
N ILE A 278 -27.06 -34.85 8.69
CA ILE A 278 -27.08 -33.91 7.54
C ILE A 278 -25.82 -33.09 7.47
N MET A 279 -25.19 -32.75 8.62
CA MET A 279 -24.09 -31.81 8.68
C MET A 279 -22.85 -32.25 7.92
N THR A 280 -22.14 -31.33 7.31
CA THR A 280 -20.76 -31.51 6.87
C THR A 280 -19.84 -31.33 8.06
N ARG A 281 -19.02 -32.33 8.37
CA ARG A 281 -18.04 -32.32 9.47
C ARG A 281 -16.78 -31.52 9.09
N GLY A 282 -16.13 -30.90 10.07
CA GLY A 282 -14.88 -30.18 9.90
C GLY A 282 -15.03 -29.00 8.95
N PRO A 283 -15.96 -28.04 9.22
CA PRO A 283 -16.18 -26.90 8.35
C PRO A 283 -14.92 -26.05 8.25
N LYS A 284 -14.76 -25.33 7.13
CA LYS A 284 -13.71 -24.32 7.02
C LYS A 284 -14.00 -23.16 7.94
N THR A 285 -12.98 -22.75 8.67
CA THR A 285 -13.03 -21.65 9.64
C THR A 285 -11.86 -20.71 9.42
N VAL A 286 -11.98 -19.51 9.97
CA VAL A 286 -10.90 -18.51 10.02
C VAL A 286 -10.74 -18.01 11.45
N SER A 287 -9.59 -17.39 11.75
CA SER A 287 -9.37 -16.74 13.03
C SER A 287 -9.95 -15.33 13.04
N PRO A 288 -10.18 -14.72 14.22
CA PRO A 288 -10.57 -13.31 14.32
C PRO A 288 -9.57 -12.35 13.64
N ASP A 289 -8.29 -12.75 13.54
CA ASP A 289 -7.19 -11.96 12.99
C ASP A 289 -6.94 -12.24 11.50
N THR A 290 -7.75 -13.05 10.84
CA THR A 290 -7.72 -13.25 9.39
C THR A 290 -8.15 -11.97 8.67
N LEU A 291 -7.40 -11.55 7.63
CA LEU A 291 -7.78 -10.39 6.83
C LEU A 291 -9.06 -10.65 6.01
N ALA A 292 -9.85 -9.59 5.79
CA ALA A 292 -11.07 -9.67 4.98
C ALA A 292 -10.77 -10.15 3.55
N ALA A 293 -9.64 -9.72 2.96
CA ALA A 293 -9.21 -10.17 1.64
C ALA A 293 -8.93 -11.68 1.61
N GLU A 294 -8.25 -12.21 2.62
CA GLU A 294 -7.96 -13.64 2.75
C GLU A 294 -9.24 -14.44 2.96
N ALA A 295 -10.15 -13.96 3.82
CA ALA A 295 -11.45 -14.60 4.03
C ALA A 295 -12.28 -14.63 2.73
N LEU A 296 -12.23 -13.54 1.92
CA LEU A 296 -12.90 -13.47 0.63
C LEU A 296 -12.31 -14.50 -0.36
N GLU A 297 -10.98 -14.58 -0.46
CA GLU A 297 -10.29 -15.56 -1.30
C GLU A 297 -10.67 -17.01 -0.93
N ILE A 298 -10.77 -17.32 0.36
CA ILE A 298 -11.22 -18.63 0.84
C ILE A 298 -12.66 -18.91 0.39
N LEU A 299 -13.58 -17.94 0.52
CA LEU A 299 -14.96 -18.07 0.09
C LEU A 299 -15.05 -18.33 -1.42
N GLU A 300 -14.33 -17.56 -2.23
CA GLU A 300 -14.34 -17.68 -3.70
C GLU A 300 -13.70 -18.98 -4.18
N SER A 301 -12.50 -19.30 -3.70
CA SER A 301 -11.76 -20.49 -4.13
C SER A 301 -12.47 -21.79 -3.75
N ARG A 302 -13.16 -21.79 -2.60
CA ARG A 302 -13.94 -22.95 -2.12
C ARG A 302 -15.40 -22.94 -2.57
N LYS A 303 -15.85 -21.87 -3.22
CA LYS A 303 -17.24 -21.68 -3.67
C LYS A 303 -18.25 -21.85 -2.52
N ILE A 304 -17.96 -21.27 -1.36
CA ILE A 304 -18.81 -21.28 -0.16
C ILE A 304 -19.30 -19.88 0.15
N ALA A 305 -20.49 -19.75 0.75
CA ALA A 305 -21.11 -18.46 1.00
C ALA A 305 -20.81 -17.87 2.39
N ALA A 306 -20.36 -18.68 3.34
CA ALA A 306 -20.11 -18.27 4.71
C ALA A 306 -18.91 -19.01 5.32
N LEU A 307 -18.23 -18.34 6.27
CA LEU A 307 -17.15 -18.85 7.08
C LEU A 307 -17.44 -18.56 8.56
N PHE A 308 -17.33 -19.57 9.42
CA PHE A 308 -17.30 -19.33 10.85
C PHE A 308 -15.94 -18.81 11.29
N VAL A 309 -15.96 -17.81 12.17
CA VAL A 309 -14.78 -17.29 12.85
C VAL A 309 -14.68 -17.99 14.20
N VAL A 310 -13.58 -18.69 14.46
CA VAL A 310 -13.37 -19.45 15.70
C VAL A 310 -12.18 -18.91 16.48
N ASN A 311 -12.25 -18.99 17.79
CA ASN A 311 -11.11 -18.70 18.66
C ASN A 311 -10.15 -19.90 18.75
N ASP A 312 -9.06 -19.76 19.51
CA ASP A 312 -8.04 -20.81 19.69
C ASP A 312 -8.59 -22.09 20.33
N ALA A 313 -9.70 -21.99 21.08
CA ALA A 313 -10.40 -23.16 21.65
C ALA A 313 -11.33 -23.86 20.63
N GLY A 314 -11.47 -23.34 19.40
CA GLY A 314 -12.37 -23.86 18.37
C GLY A 314 -13.84 -23.47 18.55
N ALA A 315 -14.14 -22.56 19.48
CA ALA A 315 -15.49 -22.04 19.70
C ALA A 315 -15.81 -20.94 18.68
N PRO A 316 -17.00 -20.91 18.05
CA PRO A 316 -17.39 -19.88 17.11
C PRO A 316 -17.64 -18.56 17.85
N VAL A 317 -16.90 -17.51 17.44
CA VAL A 317 -17.04 -16.14 17.96
C VAL A 317 -17.72 -15.21 16.97
N GLY A 318 -17.91 -15.67 15.73
CA GLY A 318 -18.60 -14.93 14.68
C GLY A 318 -18.83 -15.75 13.41
N VAL A 319 -19.51 -15.12 12.45
CA VAL A 319 -19.72 -15.63 11.10
C VAL A 319 -19.54 -14.52 10.08
N LEU A 320 -18.83 -14.83 8.99
CA LEU A 320 -18.66 -13.97 7.82
C LEU A 320 -19.53 -14.49 6.70
N HIS A 321 -20.28 -13.61 6.05
CA HIS A 321 -21.01 -13.96 4.85
C HIS A 321 -20.40 -13.25 3.63
N PHE A 322 -20.37 -13.89 2.47
CA PHE A 322 -19.78 -13.36 1.24
C PHE A 322 -20.27 -11.95 0.89
N HIS A 323 -21.59 -11.69 1.04
CA HIS A 323 -22.15 -10.36 0.78
C HIS A 323 -21.69 -9.29 1.77
N ASP A 324 -21.36 -9.65 3.02
CA ASP A 324 -20.87 -8.70 4.00
C ASP A 324 -19.44 -8.24 3.61
N LEU A 325 -18.63 -9.16 3.05
CA LEU A 325 -17.30 -8.85 2.51
C LEU A 325 -17.35 -8.03 1.22
N LEU A 326 -18.26 -8.35 0.29
CA LEU A 326 -18.43 -7.59 -0.94
C LEU A 326 -18.81 -6.13 -0.67
N ARG A 327 -19.65 -5.87 0.31
CA ARG A 327 -20.06 -4.51 0.70
C ARG A 327 -18.90 -3.63 1.18
N LEU A 328 -17.82 -4.23 1.66
CA LEU A 328 -16.62 -3.47 2.07
C LEU A 328 -15.88 -2.85 0.87
N GLY A 329 -15.98 -3.43 -0.31
CA GLY A 329 -15.32 -2.96 -1.53
C GLY A 329 -16.18 -2.08 -2.44
N THR A 330 -17.46 -1.86 -2.10
CA THR A 330 -18.45 -1.15 -2.96
C THR A 330 -18.81 0.27 -2.49
N VAL A 331 -18.15 0.77 -1.44
CA VAL A 331 -18.31 2.17 -0.97
C VAL A 331 -17.08 2.98 -1.35
#